data_4167106278cdefb130ae8f0d09753441
#
_entry.id   4167106278cdefb130ae8f0d09753441
#
_cell.length_a   1.000
_cell.length_b   1.000
_cell.length_c   1.000
_cell.angle_alpha   90.00
_cell.angle_beta   90.00
_cell.angle_gamma   90.00
#
_symmetry.space_group_name_H-M   'P 1'
#
loop_
_entity.id
_entity.type
_entity.pdbx_description
1 polymer ?
#
loop_
_entity_poly.entity_id
_entity_poly.type
_entity_poly.pdbx_seq_one_letter_code
_entity_poly.pdbx_strand_id
1 'polypeptide(L)'
;AELGIDPDEVVSPWHAAFASFIAFVAGAALPALAILLPPETLRVPVTFAATLLALAGTGGLGAYLGGARILPAMARVVVGGALALMATFLIGSWLGTSGLV
;
A
#
# COMPACT_ATOMS: atom_id res chain seq x y z
N ALA A 1 -2.17 12.13 32.14
CA ALA A 1 -3.46 12.42 31.67
C ALA A 1 -4.40 11.25 31.91
N GLU A 2 -5.65 11.56 32.07
CA GLU A 2 -6.66 10.56 32.39
C GLU A 2 -6.81 9.51 31.30
N LEU A 3 -6.56 9.89 30.07
CA LEU A 3 -6.68 8.98 28.95
C LEU A 3 -5.36 8.33 28.58
N GLY A 4 -4.35 8.50 29.43
CA GLY A 4 -3.03 7.96 29.14
C GLY A 4 -2.27 8.72 28.06
N ILE A 5 -2.74 9.91 27.72
CA ILE A 5 -2.10 10.75 26.74
C ILE A 5 -1.38 11.89 27.43
N ASP A 6 -0.06 11.89 27.25
CA ASP A 6 0.77 12.98 27.73
C ASP A 6 0.85 14.01 26.60
N PRO A 7 0.63 15.32 26.89
CA PRO A 7 0.75 16.32 25.84
C PRO A 7 2.09 16.29 25.11
N ASP A 8 3.15 15.92 25.81
CA ASP A 8 4.47 15.84 25.19
C ASP A 8 4.61 14.62 24.27
N GLU A 9 3.71 13.65 24.42
CA GLU A 9 3.73 12.45 23.60
C GLU A 9 2.79 12.56 22.39
N VAL A 10 2.01 13.60 22.30
CA VAL A 10 1.10 13.80 21.19
C VAL A 10 1.92 14.25 20.00
N VAL A 11 1.83 13.46 18.93
CA VAL A 11 2.56 13.75 17.69
C VAL A 11 1.89 14.96 17.03
N SER A 12 2.70 15.94 16.64
CA SER A 12 2.16 17.09 15.92
C SER A 12 1.65 16.68 14.55
N PRO A 13 0.64 17.40 14.01
CA PRO A 13 0.14 17.10 12.67
C PRO A 13 1.22 17.14 11.60
N TRP A 14 2.16 18.05 11.72
CA TRP A 14 3.26 18.16 10.77
C TRP A 14 4.16 16.94 10.81
N HIS A 15 4.44 16.47 12.01
CA HIS A 15 5.26 15.29 12.19
C HIS A 15 4.60 14.05 11.57
N ALA A 16 3.30 13.88 11.83
CA ALA A 16 2.55 12.77 11.28
C ALA A 16 2.48 12.85 9.75
N ALA A 17 2.24 14.04 9.22
CA ALA A 17 2.17 14.23 7.78
C ALA A 17 3.49 13.92 7.10
N PHE A 18 4.60 14.34 7.69
CA PHE A 18 5.92 14.10 7.14
C PHE A 18 6.24 12.61 7.15
N ALA A 19 5.96 11.94 8.27
CA ALA A 19 6.19 10.51 8.37
C ALA A 19 5.34 9.72 7.38
N SER A 20 4.08 10.12 7.21
CA SER A 20 3.17 9.50 6.26
C SER A 20 3.65 9.70 4.83
N PHE A 21 4.13 10.89 4.51
CA PHE A 21 4.67 11.19 3.17
C PHE A 21 5.86 10.30 2.85
N ILE A 22 6.80 10.19 3.79
CA ILE A 22 7.98 9.35 3.57
C ILE A 22 7.59 7.88 3.42
N ALA A 23 6.67 7.41 4.26
CA ALA A 23 6.20 6.04 4.17
C ALA A 23 5.51 5.78 2.84
N PHE A 24 4.71 6.73 2.37
CA PHE A 24 4.04 6.62 1.08
C PHE A 24 5.04 6.53 -0.06
N VAL A 25 6.02 7.42 -0.08
CA VAL A 25 7.03 7.42 -1.14
C VAL A 25 7.82 6.11 -1.14
N ALA A 26 8.23 5.66 0.04
CA ALA A 26 8.98 4.41 0.15
C ALA A 26 8.14 3.22 -0.31
N GLY A 27 6.88 3.17 0.11
CA GLY A 27 5.99 2.07 -0.28
C GLY A 27 5.64 2.09 -1.77
N ALA A 28 5.50 3.28 -2.35
CA ALA A 28 5.17 3.42 -3.75
C ALA A 28 6.36 3.12 -4.65
N ALA A 29 7.58 3.21 -4.14
CA ALA A 29 8.78 2.98 -4.95
C ALA A 29 8.81 1.56 -5.50
N LEU A 30 8.38 0.57 -4.73
CA LEU A 30 8.40 -0.81 -5.16
C LEU A 30 7.47 -1.06 -6.36
N PRO A 31 6.18 -0.70 -6.29
CA PRO A 31 5.32 -0.84 -7.48
C PRO A 31 5.78 0.03 -8.65
N ALA A 32 6.31 1.22 -8.38
CA ALA A 32 6.79 2.10 -9.44
C ALA A 32 7.95 1.46 -10.19
N LEU A 33 8.90 0.87 -9.47
CA LEU A 33 10.02 0.17 -10.11
C LEU A 33 9.52 -1.07 -10.85
N ALA A 34 8.53 -1.75 -10.30
CA ALA A 34 7.97 -2.94 -10.93
C ALA A 34 7.30 -2.61 -12.26
N ILE A 35 6.77 -1.40 -12.40
CA ILE A 35 6.12 -0.99 -13.65
C ILE A 35 7.11 -0.52 -14.69
N LEU A 36 8.25 0.02 -14.25
CA LEU A 36 9.23 0.63 -15.14
C LEU A 36 10.32 -0.32 -15.61
N LEU A 37 10.72 -1.27 -14.77
CA LEU A 37 11.87 -2.12 -15.05
C LEU A 37 11.60 -3.31 -15.96
N PRO A 38 10.49 -4.07 -15.78
CA PRO A 38 10.29 -5.27 -16.60
C PRO A 38 9.85 -4.95 -18.01
N PRO A 39 9.99 -5.91 -18.94
CA PRO A 39 9.40 -5.77 -20.26
C PRO A 39 7.90 -5.60 -20.17
N GLU A 40 7.33 -5.01 -21.23
CA GLU A 40 5.90 -4.72 -21.24
C GLU A 40 5.03 -5.95 -20.99
N THR A 41 5.45 -7.11 -21.49
CA THR A 41 4.67 -8.33 -21.33
C THR A 41 4.61 -8.82 -19.88
N LEU A 42 5.60 -8.45 -19.05
CA LEU A 42 5.65 -8.86 -17.65
C LEU A 42 5.22 -7.76 -16.69
N ARG A 43 4.91 -6.58 -17.23
CA ARG A 43 4.64 -5.42 -16.39
C ARG A 43 3.48 -5.62 -15.43
N VAL A 44 2.36 -6.14 -15.92
CA VAL A 44 1.18 -6.32 -15.09
C VAL A 44 1.40 -7.36 -14.00
N PRO A 45 1.82 -8.60 -14.32
CA PRO A 45 2.02 -9.60 -13.26
C PRO A 45 3.10 -9.21 -12.26
N VAL A 46 4.19 -8.59 -12.71
CA VAL A 46 5.25 -8.17 -11.80
C VAL A 46 4.74 -7.06 -10.88
N THR A 47 4.00 -6.11 -11.42
CA THR A 47 3.44 -5.02 -10.61
C THR A 47 2.45 -5.55 -9.58
N PHE A 48 1.59 -6.50 -9.96
CA PHE A 48 0.65 -7.11 -9.03
C PHE A 48 1.40 -7.81 -7.89
N ALA A 49 2.39 -8.62 -8.25
CA ALA A 49 3.17 -9.34 -7.25
C ALA A 49 3.89 -8.38 -6.31
N ALA A 50 4.55 -7.37 -6.85
CA ALA A 50 5.28 -6.39 -6.06
C ALA A 50 4.35 -5.62 -5.12
N THR A 51 3.17 -5.24 -5.63
CA THR A 51 2.21 -4.49 -4.82
C THR A 51 1.66 -5.35 -3.69
N LEU A 52 1.33 -6.62 -3.99
CA LEU A 52 0.83 -7.51 -2.95
C LEU A 52 1.88 -7.79 -1.88
N LEU A 53 3.13 -7.92 -2.27
CA LEU A 53 4.23 -8.08 -1.31
C LEU A 53 4.39 -6.84 -0.45
N ALA A 54 4.30 -5.66 -1.07
CA ALA A 54 4.38 -4.40 -0.34
C ALA A 54 3.22 -4.26 0.65
N LEU A 55 2.02 -4.66 0.23
CA LEU A 55 0.86 -4.61 1.11
C LEU A 55 0.99 -5.58 2.27
N ALA A 56 1.49 -6.78 2.01
CA ALA A 56 1.70 -7.76 3.08
C ALA A 56 2.71 -7.23 4.09
N GLY A 57 3.82 -6.67 3.60
CA GLY A 57 4.82 -6.10 4.48
C GLY A 57 4.29 -4.93 5.28
N THR A 58 3.56 -4.03 4.62
CA THR A 58 3.00 -2.86 5.27
C THR A 58 1.94 -3.26 6.30
N GLY A 59 1.05 -4.18 5.92
CA GLY A 59 0.01 -4.64 6.82
C GLY A 59 0.57 -5.38 8.02
N GLY A 60 1.57 -6.23 7.78
CA GLY A 60 2.21 -6.95 8.87
C GLY A 60 2.98 -6.04 9.81
N LEU A 61 3.75 -5.11 9.25
CA LEU A 61 4.51 -4.17 10.06
C LEU A 61 3.59 -3.25 10.85
N GLY A 62 2.53 -2.76 10.20
CA GLY A 62 1.56 -1.92 10.88
C GLY A 62 0.89 -2.64 12.03
N ALA A 63 0.52 -3.90 11.83
CA ALA A 63 -0.10 -4.70 12.88
C ALA A 63 0.89 -4.94 14.03
N TYR A 64 2.14 -5.24 13.70
CA TYR A 64 3.16 -5.46 14.71
C TYR A 64 3.35 -4.20 15.56
N LEU A 65 3.48 -3.05 14.92
CA LEU A 65 3.69 -1.80 15.63
C LEU A 65 2.45 -1.37 16.42
N GLY A 66 1.26 -1.69 15.92
CA GLY A 66 0.02 -1.35 16.60
C GLY A 66 -0.44 -2.36 17.63
N GLY A 67 0.30 -3.44 17.82
CA GLY A 67 -0.08 -4.46 18.80
C GLY A 67 -1.22 -5.36 18.36
N ALA A 68 -1.57 -5.34 17.06
CA ALA A 68 -2.63 -6.18 16.53
C ALA A 68 -2.07 -7.52 16.09
N ARG A 69 -2.98 -8.43 15.74
CA ARG A 69 -2.59 -9.75 15.25
C ARG A 69 -2.07 -9.59 13.82
N ILE A 70 -0.87 -10.09 13.58
CA ILE A 70 -0.17 -9.85 12.33
C ILE A 70 -0.85 -10.55 11.15
N LEU A 71 -1.12 -11.85 11.27
CA LEU A 71 -1.64 -12.61 10.15
C LEU A 71 -3.03 -12.15 9.70
N PRO A 72 -4.00 -11.93 10.59
CA PRO A 72 -5.29 -11.40 10.13
C PRO A 72 -5.18 -10.02 9.51
N ALA A 73 -4.30 -9.15 10.03
CA ALA A 73 -4.13 -7.82 9.47
C ALA A 73 -3.50 -7.88 8.08
N MET A 74 -2.48 -8.72 7.90
CA MET A 74 -1.86 -8.92 6.60
C MET A 74 -2.88 -9.45 5.59
N ALA A 75 -3.66 -10.46 6.00
CA ALA A 75 -4.65 -11.06 5.12
C ALA A 75 -5.68 -10.02 4.68
N ARG A 76 -6.13 -9.18 5.61
CA ARG A 76 -7.11 -8.15 5.29
C ARG A 76 -6.57 -7.16 4.28
N VAL A 77 -5.34 -6.69 4.50
CA VAL A 77 -4.72 -5.71 3.60
C VAL A 77 -4.45 -6.32 2.23
N VAL A 78 -3.93 -7.55 2.20
CA VAL A 78 -3.62 -8.20 0.93
C VAL A 78 -4.88 -8.49 0.14
N VAL A 79 -5.92 -9.03 0.78
CA VAL A 79 -7.18 -9.32 0.09
C VAL A 79 -7.81 -8.03 -0.43
N GLY A 80 -7.89 -7.00 0.42
CA GLY A 80 -8.46 -5.72 0.00
C GLY A 80 -7.66 -5.10 -1.13
N GLY A 81 -6.34 -5.16 -1.03
CA GLY A 81 -5.47 -4.63 -2.08
C GLY A 81 -5.58 -5.41 -3.38
N ALA A 82 -5.69 -6.74 -3.29
CA ALA A 82 -5.86 -7.57 -4.48
C ALA A 82 -7.17 -7.24 -5.20
N LEU A 83 -8.24 -7.05 -4.43
CA LEU A 83 -9.52 -6.67 -5.02
C LEU A 83 -9.44 -5.29 -5.67
N ALA A 84 -8.76 -4.34 -5.01
CA ALA A 84 -8.59 -3.01 -5.57
C ALA A 84 -7.75 -3.03 -6.84
N LEU A 85 -6.68 -3.82 -6.85
CA LEU A 85 -5.85 -3.97 -8.04
C LEU A 85 -6.63 -4.58 -9.19
N MET A 86 -7.41 -5.60 -8.89
CA MET A 86 -8.24 -6.25 -9.91
C MET A 86 -9.25 -5.29 -10.50
N ALA A 87 -9.94 -4.54 -9.64
CA ALA A 87 -10.91 -3.55 -10.10
C ALA A 87 -10.24 -2.47 -10.96
N THR A 88 -9.08 -1.98 -10.52
CA THR A 88 -8.33 -0.97 -11.25
C THR A 88 -7.89 -1.49 -12.61
N PHE A 89 -7.40 -2.72 -12.64
CA PHE A 89 -6.96 -3.34 -13.89
C PHE A 89 -8.11 -3.51 -14.87
N LEU A 90 -9.26 -3.98 -14.36
CA LEU A 90 -10.43 -4.18 -15.22
C LEU A 90 -10.95 -2.86 -15.78
N ILE A 91 -11.01 -1.84 -14.96
CA ILE A 91 -11.45 -0.51 -15.40
C ILE A 91 -10.47 0.05 -16.41
N GLY A 92 -9.17 -0.04 -16.13
CA GLY A 92 -8.15 0.44 -17.05
C GLY A 92 -8.17 -0.28 -18.38
N SER A 93 -8.36 -1.60 -18.35
CA SER A 93 -8.45 -2.39 -19.58
C SER A 93 -9.68 -2.00 -20.38
N TRP A 94 -10.80 -1.80 -19.68
CA TRP A 94 -12.04 -1.42 -20.35
C TRP A 94 -11.89 -0.05 -21.03
N LEU A 95 -11.33 0.91 -20.32
CA LEU A 95 -11.13 2.24 -20.87
C LEU A 95 -10.15 2.22 -22.04
N GLY A 96 -9.09 1.45 -21.95
CA GLY A 96 -8.12 1.31 -23.03
C GLY A 96 -8.74 0.68 -24.26
N THR A 97 -9.56 -0.36 -24.06
CA THR A 97 -10.23 -1.04 -25.16
C THR A 97 -11.27 -0.13 -25.83
N SER A 98 -11.92 0.73 -25.05
CA SER A 98 -12.95 1.62 -25.59
C SER A 98 -12.36 2.83 -26.32
N GLY A 99 -11.05 3.01 -26.23
CA GLY A 99 -10.39 4.14 -26.87
C GLY A 99 -10.46 5.44 -26.10
N LEU A 100 -10.87 5.37 -24.83
CA LEU A 100 -10.93 6.56 -23.99
C LEU A 100 -9.57 6.93 -23.38
N VAL A 101 -8.65 5.98 -23.39
CA VAL A 101 -7.32 6.19 -22.81
C VAL A 101 -6.25 5.88 -23.84
#